data_56e3bf457d40b4bf66c849deb75ca74c
#
_entry.id   56e3bf457d40b4bf66c849deb75ca74c
#
_cell.length_a   1.000
_cell.length_b   1.000
_cell.length_c   1.000
_cell.angle_alpha   90.00
_cell.angle_beta   90.00
_cell.angle_gamma   90.00
#
_symmetry.space_group_name_H-M   'P 1'
#
loop_
_entity.id
_entity.type
_entity.pdbx_description
1 polymer ?
#
loop_
_entity_poly.entity_id
_entity_poly.type
_entity_poly.pdbx_seq_one_letter_code
_entity_poly.pdbx_strand_id
1 'polypeptide(L)'
;MRGKKAILCIGYIIVATICIVSIALLFFSRNKNESEKSKRTIGALYMTMNNPYFEVINEEIKAVVESKGDVLETRDSGMDAKVQAKQVEKFIEEKVDCILINAVDWKKIGSSLEKAKKAGIPVIAVDTLIYNRSFVDGTVVSNNYQAGEQCAKDLMKRRKKGKLLF
;
A
#
# COMPACT_ATOMS: atom_id res chain seq x y z
N MET A 1 -2.88 -22.64 -67.97
CA MET A 1 -3.23 -23.11 -66.60
C MET A 1 -2.22 -22.69 -65.51
N ARG A 2 -0.95 -22.49 -65.79
CA ARG A 2 0.09 -22.10 -64.79
C ARG A 2 -0.11 -20.68 -64.17
N GLY A 3 -0.53 -19.67 -64.94
CA GLY A 3 -0.69 -18.30 -64.44
C GLY A 3 -1.80 -18.09 -63.40
N LYS A 4 -2.94 -18.82 -63.55
CA LYS A 4 -4.06 -18.69 -62.59
C LYS A 4 -3.70 -19.25 -61.19
N LYS A 5 -2.90 -20.30 -61.12
CA LYS A 5 -2.43 -20.89 -59.85
C LYS A 5 -1.43 -19.95 -59.14
N ALA A 6 -0.55 -19.27 -59.88
CA ALA A 6 0.38 -18.30 -59.32
C ALA A 6 -0.34 -17.08 -58.71
N ILE A 7 -1.35 -16.55 -59.37
CA ILE A 7 -2.16 -15.41 -58.85
C ILE A 7 -2.90 -15.80 -57.57
N LEU A 8 -3.45 -17.01 -57.49
CA LEU A 8 -4.11 -17.55 -56.30
C LEU A 8 -3.13 -17.70 -55.12
N CYS A 9 -1.91 -18.17 -55.35
CA CYS A 9 -0.88 -18.29 -54.33
C CYS A 9 -0.44 -16.94 -53.79
N ILE A 10 -0.28 -15.94 -54.67
CA ILE A 10 0.08 -14.56 -54.27
C ILE A 10 -1.05 -13.95 -53.41
N GLY A 11 -2.31 -14.12 -53.81
CA GLY A 11 -3.45 -13.68 -53.04
C GLY A 11 -3.50 -14.28 -51.61
N TYR A 12 -3.19 -15.58 -51.51
CA TYR A 12 -3.16 -16.29 -50.21
C TYR A 12 -2.04 -15.75 -49.30
N ILE A 13 -0.86 -15.47 -49.84
CA ILE A 13 0.28 -14.92 -49.12
C ILE A 13 -0.06 -13.51 -48.59
N ILE A 14 -0.71 -12.66 -49.41
CA ILE A 14 -1.08 -11.32 -49.02
C ILE A 14 -2.09 -11.36 -47.86
N VAL A 15 -3.12 -12.20 -47.93
CA VAL A 15 -4.10 -12.37 -46.86
C VAL A 15 -3.43 -12.87 -45.58
N ALA A 16 -2.55 -13.88 -45.68
CA ALA A 16 -1.84 -14.40 -44.52
C ALA A 16 -0.94 -13.37 -43.85
N THR A 17 -0.24 -12.51 -44.61
CA THR A 17 0.59 -11.43 -44.07
C THR A 17 -0.26 -10.37 -43.39
N ILE A 18 -1.41 -9.98 -43.93
CA ILE A 18 -2.34 -9.03 -43.32
C ILE A 18 -2.86 -9.60 -41.99
N CYS A 19 -3.24 -10.88 -41.92
CA CYS A 19 -3.67 -11.51 -40.68
C CYS A 19 -2.57 -11.52 -39.61
N ILE A 20 -1.33 -11.87 -39.97
CA ILE A 20 -0.20 -11.87 -39.04
C ILE A 20 0.09 -10.48 -38.50
N VAL A 21 0.10 -9.45 -39.37
CA VAL A 21 0.29 -8.06 -38.96
C VAL A 21 -0.85 -7.57 -38.04
N SER A 22 -2.10 -7.93 -38.35
CA SER A 22 -3.25 -7.59 -37.52
C SER A 22 -3.16 -8.24 -36.12
N ILE A 23 -2.77 -9.51 -36.05
CA ILE A 23 -2.57 -10.22 -34.78
C ILE A 23 -1.40 -9.59 -34.00
N ALA A 24 -0.31 -9.26 -34.65
CA ALA A 24 0.84 -8.60 -34.03
C ALA A 24 0.45 -7.20 -33.48
N LEU A 25 -0.33 -6.42 -34.22
CA LEU A 25 -0.83 -5.12 -33.78
C LEU A 25 -1.79 -5.25 -32.59
N LEU A 26 -2.65 -6.27 -32.55
CA LEU A 26 -3.51 -6.55 -31.41
C LEU A 26 -2.71 -6.95 -30.16
N PHE A 27 -1.68 -7.78 -30.35
CA PHE A 27 -0.75 -8.14 -29.25
C PHE A 27 0.02 -6.93 -28.74
N PHE A 28 0.51 -6.08 -29.63
CA PHE A 28 1.23 -4.85 -29.25
C PHE A 28 0.34 -3.83 -28.55
N SER A 29 -0.92 -3.67 -29.02
CA SER A 29 -1.93 -2.82 -28.39
C SER A 29 -2.32 -3.33 -27.02
N ARG A 30 -2.46 -4.65 -26.84
CA ARG A 30 -2.78 -5.26 -25.56
C ARG A 30 -1.65 -5.10 -24.54
N ASN A 31 -0.40 -5.24 -24.98
CA ASN A 31 0.78 -5.05 -24.14
C ASN A 31 1.01 -3.57 -23.74
N LYS A 32 0.55 -2.62 -24.58
CA LYS A 32 0.64 -1.21 -24.28
C LYS A 32 -0.36 -0.77 -23.19
N ASN A 33 -1.51 -1.44 -23.12
CA ASN A 33 -2.53 -1.17 -22.07
C ASN A 33 -2.14 -1.73 -20.69
N GLU A 34 -1.24 -2.69 -20.58
CA GLU A 34 -0.67 -3.13 -19.28
C GLU A 34 0.45 -2.20 -18.78
N SER A 35 1.02 -1.34 -19.63
CA SER A 35 2.21 -0.53 -19.34
C SER A 35 1.93 0.87 -18.77
N GLU A 36 0.68 1.33 -18.72
CA GLU A 36 0.32 2.62 -18.12
C GLU A 36 -0.59 2.46 -16.89
N LYS A 37 -0.22 1.57 -15.97
CA LYS A 37 -0.79 1.66 -14.63
C LYS A 37 -0.26 2.95 -14.00
N SER A 38 -1.13 3.95 -13.85
CA SER A 38 -0.79 5.19 -13.14
C SER A 38 -0.09 4.85 -11.82
N LYS A 39 1.11 5.36 -11.64
CA LYS A 39 1.93 5.16 -10.44
C LYS A 39 1.18 5.75 -9.24
N ARG A 40 0.84 4.91 -8.27
CA ARG A 40 0.14 5.34 -7.07
C ARG A 40 1.12 5.89 -6.05
N THR A 41 0.66 6.86 -5.26
CA THR A 41 1.40 7.40 -4.13
C THR A 41 0.70 6.99 -2.83
N ILE A 42 1.41 6.25 -1.99
CA ILE A 42 0.93 5.85 -0.67
C ILE A 42 1.61 6.75 0.37
N GLY A 43 0.83 7.50 1.14
CA GLY A 43 1.34 8.30 2.24
C GLY A 43 1.45 7.45 3.51
N ALA A 44 2.60 7.47 4.18
CA ALA A 44 2.81 6.81 5.47
C ALA A 44 3.15 7.84 6.55
N LEU A 45 2.33 7.87 7.60
CA LEU A 45 2.49 8.78 8.74
C LEU A 45 2.80 8.00 10.00
N TYR A 46 3.95 8.25 10.59
CA TYR A 46 4.36 7.66 11.86
C TYR A 46 4.33 8.68 12.99
N MET A 47 4.01 8.21 14.20
CA MET A 47 4.10 9.05 15.40
C MET A 47 5.52 9.54 15.63
N THR A 48 6.51 8.70 15.32
CA THR A 48 7.94 9.04 15.31
C THR A 48 8.71 8.03 14.48
N MET A 49 9.76 8.47 13.80
CA MET A 49 10.73 7.59 13.16
C MET A 49 11.96 7.35 14.05
N ASN A 50 12.06 7.99 15.21
CA ASN A 50 13.10 7.74 16.20
C ASN A 50 12.79 6.49 17.04
N ASN A 51 12.36 5.42 16.37
CA ASN A 51 12.08 4.10 16.95
C ASN A 51 12.35 3.02 15.89
N PRO A 52 13.35 2.15 16.10
CA PRO A 52 13.71 1.10 15.15
C PRO A 52 12.54 0.19 14.74
N TYR A 53 11.53 0.04 15.58
CA TYR A 53 10.32 -0.72 15.26
C TYR A 53 9.58 -0.12 14.05
N PHE A 54 9.40 1.20 14.02
CA PHE A 54 8.71 1.87 12.91
C PHE A 54 9.58 1.98 11.66
N GLU A 55 10.91 2.07 11.83
CA GLU A 55 11.85 2.02 10.70
C GLU A 55 11.71 0.71 9.94
N VAL A 56 11.74 -0.43 10.65
CA VAL A 56 11.58 -1.76 10.02
C VAL A 56 10.22 -1.90 9.33
N ILE A 57 9.13 -1.47 9.98
CA ILE A 57 7.79 -1.50 9.37
C ILE A 57 7.77 -0.66 8.09
N ASN A 58 8.35 0.54 8.12
CA ASN A 58 8.38 1.42 6.96
C ASN A 58 9.18 0.84 5.80
N GLU A 59 10.33 0.24 6.07
CA GLU A 59 11.17 -0.39 5.05
C GLU A 59 10.44 -1.55 4.37
N GLU A 60 9.77 -2.42 5.14
CA GLU A 60 9.00 -3.53 4.60
C GLU A 60 7.81 -3.06 3.75
N ILE A 61 7.06 -2.05 4.22
CA ILE A 61 5.98 -1.43 3.44
C ILE A 61 6.55 -0.82 2.16
N LYS A 62 7.66 -0.10 2.24
CA LYS A 62 8.34 0.53 1.10
C LYS A 62 8.75 -0.50 0.07
N ALA A 63 9.38 -1.59 0.49
CA ALA A 63 9.78 -2.67 -0.41
C ALA A 63 8.59 -3.26 -1.18
N VAL A 64 7.46 -3.49 -0.50
CA VAL A 64 6.24 -4.00 -1.14
C VAL A 64 5.64 -2.98 -2.11
N VAL A 65 5.53 -1.71 -1.72
CA VAL A 65 4.95 -0.63 -2.54
C VAL A 65 5.80 -0.44 -3.80
N GLU A 66 7.12 -0.29 -3.66
CA GLU A 66 8.04 -0.06 -4.77
C GLU A 66 8.13 -1.26 -5.71
N SER A 67 8.01 -2.49 -5.20
CA SER A 67 7.96 -3.70 -6.03
C SER A 67 6.78 -3.73 -7.00
N LYS A 68 5.75 -2.94 -6.73
CA LYS A 68 4.55 -2.78 -7.58
C LYS A 68 4.64 -1.58 -8.52
N GLY A 69 5.76 -0.86 -8.51
CA GLY A 69 5.97 0.37 -9.28
C GLY A 69 5.35 1.61 -8.67
N ASP A 70 4.77 1.51 -7.46
CA ASP A 70 4.15 2.60 -6.71
C ASP A 70 5.20 3.38 -5.88
N VAL A 71 4.81 4.46 -5.20
CA VAL A 71 5.68 5.29 -4.35
C VAL A 71 5.17 5.25 -2.92
N LEU A 72 6.07 5.08 -1.95
CA LEU A 72 5.79 5.35 -0.55
C LEU A 72 6.37 6.72 -0.16
N GLU A 73 5.52 7.61 0.31
CA GLU A 73 5.92 8.89 0.89
C GLU A 73 5.78 8.83 2.41
N THR A 74 6.91 8.83 3.12
CA THR A 74 6.94 8.68 4.58
C THR A 74 7.12 10.04 5.25
N ARG A 75 6.36 10.30 6.32
CA ARG A 75 6.47 11.49 7.17
C ARG A 75 6.53 11.12 8.64
N ASP A 76 7.42 11.80 9.35
CA ASP A 76 7.57 11.73 10.79
C ASP A 76 6.79 12.87 11.45
N SER A 77 5.97 12.56 12.44
CA SER A 77 5.20 13.55 13.18
C SER A 77 5.94 14.07 14.42
N GLY A 78 7.08 13.47 14.78
CA GLY A 78 7.90 13.87 15.93
C GLY A 78 7.13 13.86 17.26
N MET A 79 6.18 12.93 17.43
CA MET A 79 5.29 12.82 18.58
C MET A 79 4.35 14.04 18.77
N ASP A 80 4.17 14.88 17.75
CA ASP A 80 3.25 16.01 17.77
C ASP A 80 1.96 15.73 17.00
N ALA A 81 0.85 15.62 17.71
CA ALA A 81 -0.47 15.37 17.11
C ALA A 81 -0.95 16.49 16.19
N LYS A 82 -0.52 17.75 16.40
CA LYS A 82 -0.88 18.88 15.53
C LYS A 82 -0.08 18.82 14.22
N VAL A 83 1.19 18.45 14.30
CA VAL A 83 2.03 18.21 13.12
C VAL A 83 1.43 17.10 12.29
N GLN A 84 1.06 15.98 12.95
CA GLN A 84 0.46 14.84 12.25
C GLN A 84 -0.86 15.22 11.57
N ALA A 85 -1.73 15.97 12.23
CA ALA A 85 -2.97 16.44 11.63
C ALA A 85 -2.74 17.28 10.36
N LYS A 86 -1.75 18.18 10.37
CA LYS A 86 -1.36 18.97 9.19
C LYS A 86 -0.78 18.09 8.07
N GLN A 87 -0.03 17.05 8.42
CA GLN A 87 0.52 16.12 7.45
C GLN A 87 -0.58 15.31 6.74
N VAL A 88 -1.65 14.93 7.46
CA VAL A 88 -2.84 14.33 6.83
C VAL A 88 -3.48 15.30 5.83
N GLU A 89 -3.68 16.57 6.24
CA GLU A 89 -4.24 17.59 5.34
C GLU A 89 -3.39 17.78 4.09
N LYS A 90 -2.07 17.76 4.24
CA LYS A 90 -1.15 17.87 3.11
C LYS A 90 -1.22 16.67 2.17
N PHE A 91 -1.36 15.45 2.67
CA PHE A 91 -1.60 14.28 1.83
C PHE A 91 -2.93 14.35 1.08
N ILE A 92 -3.95 14.97 1.67
CA ILE A 92 -5.21 15.23 0.98
C ILE A 92 -5.02 16.22 -0.19
N GLU A 93 -4.27 17.31 0.04
CA GLU A 93 -3.93 18.30 -1.00
C GLU A 93 -3.12 17.67 -2.14
N GLU A 94 -2.18 16.79 -1.82
CA GLU A 94 -1.31 16.06 -2.75
C GLU A 94 -2.05 14.91 -3.45
N LYS A 95 -3.28 14.60 -3.03
CA LYS A 95 -4.14 13.55 -3.60
C LYS A 95 -3.47 12.17 -3.61
N VAL A 96 -2.88 11.79 -2.49
CA VAL A 96 -2.33 10.44 -2.35
C VAL A 96 -3.43 9.38 -2.50
N ASP A 97 -3.07 8.20 -2.98
CA ASP A 97 -4.04 7.12 -3.25
C ASP A 97 -4.46 6.35 -1.99
N CYS A 98 -3.66 6.44 -0.92
CA CYS A 98 -3.95 5.81 0.38
C CYS A 98 -3.11 6.47 1.47
N ILE A 99 -3.62 6.51 2.70
CA ILE A 99 -2.89 6.93 3.88
C ILE A 99 -2.74 5.76 4.85
N LEU A 100 -1.49 5.42 5.18
CA LEU A 100 -1.14 4.53 6.29
C LEU A 100 -0.81 5.42 7.50
N ILE A 101 -1.43 5.17 8.65
CA ILE A 101 -1.24 6.03 9.83
C ILE A 101 -0.98 5.24 11.11
N ASN A 102 0.14 5.55 11.77
CA ASN A 102 0.40 5.23 13.15
C ASN A 102 0.17 6.50 13.98
N ALA A 103 -0.97 6.60 14.66
CA ALA A 103 -1.44 7.83 15.26
C ALA A 103 -0.70 8.21 16.55
N VAL A 104 -0.28 9.48 16.68
CA VAL A 104 0.24 10.06 17.92
C VAL A 104 -0.84 10.13 18.99
N ASP A 105 -2.03 10.59 18.61
CA ASP A 105 -3.21 10.65 19.49
C ASP A 105 -4.41 10.03 18.76
N TRP A 106 -4.76 8.84 19.19
CA TRP A 106 -5.80 8.02 18.58
C TRP A 106 -7.21 8.61 18.62
N LYS A 107 -7.47 9.61 19.48
CA LYS A 107 -8.73 10.35 19.56
C LYS A 107 -8.70 11.62 18.72
N LYS A 108 -7.67 12.44 18.88
CA LYS A 108 -7.60 13.77 18.26
C LYS A 108 -7.41 13.71 16.75
N ILE A 109 -6.79 12.68 16.23
CA ILE A 109 -6.57 12.53 14.78
C ILE A 109 -7.88 12.36 13.98
N GLY A 110 -8.96 11.94 14.64
CA GLY A 110 -10.24 11.60 14.01
C GLY A 110 -10.78 12.66 13.05
N SER A 111 -10.70 13.95 13.41
CA SER A 111 -11.18 15.03 12.54
C SER A 111 -10.41 15.16 11.22
N SER A 112 -9.11 14.90 11.22
CA SER A 112 -8.28 14.92 10.02
C SER A 112 -8.55 13.69 9.15
N LEU A 113 -8.75 12.52 9.77
CA LEU A 113 -9.12 11.30 9.04
C LEU A 113 -10.52 11.39 8.41
N GLU A 114 -11.46 12.07 9.07
CA GLU A 114 -12.76 12.36 8.48
C GLU A 114 -12.65 13.18 7.19
N LYS A 115 -11.72 14.17 7.17
CA LYS A 115 -11.43 14.95 5.94
C LYS A 115 -10.86 14.06 4.83
N ALA A 116 -9.91 13.18 5.16
CA ALA A 116 -9.34 12.24 4.20
C ALA A 116 -10.44 11.33 3.60
N LYS A 117 -11.31 10.79 4.45
CA LYS A 117 -12.45 9.99 4.01
C LYS A 117 -13.41 10.76 3.10
N LYS A 118 -13.74 12.02 3.44
CA LYS A 118 -14.58 12.90 2.58
C LYS A 118 -13.91 13.21 1.24
N ALA A 119 -12.58 13.23 1.20
CA ALA A 119 -11.81 13.37 -0.03
C ALA A 119 -11.71 12.06 -0.85
N GLY A 120 -12.27 10.96 -0.34
CA GLY A 120 -12.25 9.65 -1.01
C GLY A 120 -10.90 8.92 -0.88
N ILE A 121 -10.04 9.34 0.04
CA ILE A 121 -8.73 8.72 0.28
C ILE A 121 -8.88 7.64 1.36
N PRO A 122 -8.64 6.36 1.03
CA PRO A 122 -8.69 5.28 2.01
C PRO A 122 -7.59 5.44 3.07
N VAL A 123 -7.94 5.09 4.32
CA VAL A 123 -7.05 5.19 5.46
C VAL A 123 -6.90 3.83 6.14
N ILE A 124 -5.67 3.39 6.34
CA ILE A 124 -5.33 2.18 7.09
C ILE A 124 -4.57 2.58 8.36
N ALA A 125 -5.09 2.23 9.51
CA ALA A 125 -4.39 2.39 10.77
C ALA A 125 -3.36 1.27 10.97
N VAL A 126 -2.14 1.63 11.38
CA VAL A 126 -1.04 0.70 11.61
C VAL A 126 -0.60 0.81 13.07
N ASP A 127 -0.51 -0.32 13.75
CA ASP A 127 -0.08 -0.47 15.14
C ASP A 127 -0.99 0.20 16.18
N THR A 128 -1.55 1.36 15.89
CA THR A 128 -2.41 2.13 16.81
C THR A 128 -3.87 2.10 16.36
N LEU A 129 -4.77 1.70 17.26
CA LEU A 129 -6.21 1.75 17.00
C LEU A 129 -6.68 3.21 16.93
N ILE A 130 -7.65 3.50 16.07
CA ILE A 130 -8.32 4.81 16.03
C ILE A 130 -9.63 4.75 16.80
N TYR A 131 -9.91 5.77 17.61
CA TYR A 131 -11.09 5.82 18.49
C TYR A 131 -12.39 5.66 17.68
N ASN A 132 -12.57 6.46 16.66
CA ASN A 132 -13.69 6.28 15.74
C ASN A 132 -13.28 5.46 14.52
N ARG A 133 -13.58 4.17 14.59
CA ARG A 133 -13.24 3.20 13.54
C ARG A 133 -13.91 3.47 12.20
N SER A 134 -14.97 4.30 12.17
CA SER A 134 -15.63 4.65 10.91
C SER A 134 -14.77 5.53 9.99
N PHE A 135 -13.67 6.12 10.52
CA PHE A 135 -12.76 6.96 9.75
C PHE A 135 -11.59 6.20 9.13
N VAL A 136 -11.50 4.90 9.37
CA VAL A 136 -10.47 4.04 8.76
C VAL A 136 -11.12 2.88 8.02
N ASP A 137 -10.52 2.48 6.91
CA ASP A 137 -11.00 1.38 6.07
C ASP A 137 -10.41 0.03 6.52
N GLY A 138 -9.33 0.08 7.30
CA GLY A 138 -8.70 -1.09 7.88
C GLY A 138 -7.78 -0.73 9.04
N THR A 139 -7.45 -1.76 9.83
CA THR A 139 -6.49 -1.63 10.94
C THR A 139 -5.62 -2.87 10.99
N VAL A 140 -4.31 -2.66 11.04
CA VAL A 140 -3.30 -3.71 11.19
C VAL A 140 -2.59 -3.49 12.53
N VAL A 141 -2.75 -4.45 13.44
CA VAL A 141 -2.15 -4.40 14.79
C VAL A 141 -1.54 -5.73 15.16
N SER A 142 -0.54 -5.71 16.03
CA SER A 142 0.03 -6.90 16.64
C SER A 142 -0.96 -7.53 17.64
N ASN A 143 -0.98 -8.85 17.73
CA ASN A 143 -1.73 -9.54 18.77
C ASN A 143 -0.97 -9.48 20.10
N ASN A 144 -1.05 -8.32 20.78
CA ASN A 144 -0.33 -8.07 22.02
C ASN A 144 -0.77 -8.99 23.18
N TYR A 145 -2.01 -9.48 23.16
CA TYR A 145 -2.47 -10.46 24.11
C TYR A 145 -1.68 -11.78 23.97
N GLN A 146 -1.60 -12.30 22.76
CA GLN A 146 -0.85 -13.51 22.46
C GLN A 146 0.65 -13.35 22.77
N ALA A 147 1.22 -12.18 22.44
CA ALA A 147 2.62 -11.88 22.75
C ALA A 147 2.87 -11.89 24.26
N GLY A 148 2.00 -11.24 25.05
CA GLY A 148 2.08 -11.24 26.52
C GLY A 148 1.92 -12.65 27.11
N GLU A 149 0.99 -13.45 26.61
CA GLU A 149 0.80 -14.84 27.01
C GLU A 149 2.06 -15.69 26.73
N GLN A 150 2.67 -15.54 25.56
CA GLN A 150 3.90 -16.25 25.21
C GLN A 150 5.08 -15.84 26.12
N CYS A 151 5.24 -14.54 26.39
CA CYS A 151 6.25 -14.06 27.33
C CYS A 151 6.04 -14.65 28.74
N ALA A 152 4.80 -14.65 29.23
CA ALA A 152 4.48 -15.24 30.55
C ALA A 152 4.78 -16.74 30.59
N LYS A 153 4.37 -17.49 29.56
CA LYS A 153 4.65 -18.92 29.45
C LYS A 153 6.17 -19.22 29.44
N ASP A 154 6.95 -18.45 28.72
CA ASP A 154 8.41 -18.63 28.65
C ASP A 154 9.08 -18.34 30.00
N LEU A 155 8.68 -17.24 30.66
CA LEU A 155 9.14 -16.93 32.00
C LEU A 155 8.85 -18.02 33.02
N MET A 156 7.62 -18.57 33.00
CA MET A 156 7.21 -19.64 33.88
C MET A 156 7.98 -20.95 33.63
N LYS A 157 8.32 -21.24 32.38
CA LYS A 157 9.19 -22.40 32.06
C LYS A 157 10.60 -22.27 32.61
N ARG A 158 11.16 -21.06 32.54
CA ARG A 158 12.54 -20.76 32.96
C ARG A 158 12.67 -20.60 34.47
N ARG A 159 11.59 -20.19 35.16
CA ARG A 159 11.60 -19.93 36.60
C ARG A 159 10.48 -20.70 37.31
N LYS A 160 10.86 -21.66 38.16
CA LYS A 160 9.90 -22.47 38.97
C LYS A 160 9.21 -21.65 40.07
N LYS A 161 9.81 -20.54 40.52
CA LYS A 161 9.22 -19.60 41.50
C LYS A 161 9.68 -18.18 41.16
N GLY A 162 8.77 -17.22 41.25
CA GLY A 162 9.07 -15.81 41.04
C GLY A 162 7.82 -14.95 41.32
N LYS A 163 8.07 -13.66 41.62
CA LYS A 163 7.02 -12.65 41.73
C LYS A 163 7.12 -11.75 40.50
N LEU A 164 6.03 -11.59 39.78
CA LEU A 164 5.91 -10.61 38.70
C LEU A 164 5.45 -9.29 39.32
N LEU A 165 6.15 -8.21 39.01
CA LEU A 165 5.75 -6.84 39.32
C LEU A 165 5.23 -6.22 38.00
N PHE A 166 4.00 -5.72 38.05
CA PHE A 166 3.36 -5.01 36.97
C PHE A 166 3.30 -3.53 37.31
#